data_a6c642556c9247431c5b93669a8d2c64
#
_entry.id   a6c642556c9247431c5b93669a8d2c64
#
_cell.length_a   1.000
_cell.length_b   1.000
_cell.length_c   1.000
_cell.angle_alpha   90.00
_cell.angle_beta   90.00
_cell.angle_gamma   90.00
#
_symmetry.space_group_name_H-M   'P 1'
#
loop_
_entity.id
_entity.type
_entity.pdbx_description
1 polymer ?
#
loop_
_entity_poly.entity_id
_entity_poly.type
_entity_poly.pdbx_seq_one_letter_code
_entity_poly.pdbx_strand_id
1 'polypeptide(L)'
;TPVAPVVTAATAAAEVATAVAVAPLSVRDRLAKARSSLSGAVGSVLGRSDINDATWLELEEALLRADVGVRVAQSLLGALQTRVKAKEINTPAQLIDALRSNMSSQLVGTSRDLNFEANVDGPNIWLMVGVNGAGKTTSLGKIAAQQIALGRTVLMAAGDTFRAAAGEQLSTWAERSGAQIVRGAEGGDPSSVIFDGVQSAHSRNIDLVLADTAGRLQSNTNLMEELRKVRRVAEKGAGKVTEVLLVIDATTGQNGLQQARQFTEATQVTGVVLTKLDGSAKGGIVFAIETELAIPVKLVGLGETIDDLVLFNPTEFIDALFE
;
A
#
# COMPACT_ATOMS: atom_id res chain seq x y z
N THR A 1 0.15 8.69 -75.63
CA THR A 1 0.42 8.66 -74.19
C THR A 1 -0.87 8.80 -73.43
N PRO A 2 -1.33 7.72 -72.70
CA PRO A 2 -2.55 7.83 -71.93
C PRO A 2 -2.25 8.35 -70.49
N VAL A 3 -3.09 9.26 -70.08
CA VAL A 3 -3.14 9.86 -68.74
C VAL A 3 -3.74 8.86 -67.77
N ALA A 4 -3.04 8.60 -66.66
CA ALA A 4 -3.53 7.74 -65.57
C ALA A 4 -4.61 8.48 -64.73
N PRO A 5 -5.62 7.76 -64.18
CA PRO A 5 -6.66 8.39 -63.40
C PRO A 5 -6.17 8.67 -61.96
N VAL A 6 -6.54 9.85 -61.48
CA VAL A 6 -6.37 10.30 -60.09
C VAL A 6 -7.33 9.51 -59.22
N VAL A 7 -6.79 8.73 -58.27
CA VAL A 7 -7.58 8.04 -57.25
C VAL A 7 -7.82 9.04 -56.11
N THR A 8 -9.06 9.47 -55.95
CA THR A 8 -9.55 10.25 -54.81
C THR A 8 -9.50 9.40 -53.54
N ALA A 9 -8.78 9.88 -52.56
CA ALA A 9 -8.73 9.27 -51.22
C ALA A 9 -10.12 9.36 -50.56
N ALA A 10 -10.71 8.19 -50.32
CA ALA A 10 -11.92 8.06 -49.55
C ALA A 10 -11.57 8.29 -48.05
N THR A 11 -12.27 9.23 -47.47
CA THR A 11 -12.30 9.55 -46.04
C THR A 11 -12.65 8.32 -45.24
N ALA A 12 -11.67 7.72 -44.55
CA ALA A 12 -11.93 6.79 -43.47
C ALA A 12 -12.43 7.59 -42.25
N ALA A 13 -13.72 7.57 -42.02
CA ALA A 13 -14.30 8.04 -40.77
C ALA A 13 -13.80 7.15 -39.65
N ALA A 14 -12.91 7.67 -38.82
CA ALA A 14 -12.52 7.02 -37.56
C ALA A 14 -13.76 7.04 -36.65
N GLU A 15 -14.31 5.85 -36.38
CA GLU A 15 -15.23 5.64 -35.27
C GLU A 15 -14.44 5.93 -33.98
N VAL A 16 -14.69 7.11 -33.43
CA VAL A 16 -14.32 7.42 -32.04
C VAL A 16 -15.22 6.55 -31.16
N ALA A 17 -14.71 5.40 -30.74
CA ALA A 17 -15.35 4.62 -29.71
C ALA A 17 -15.42 5.54 -28.46
N THR A 18 -16.61 6.03 -28.17
CA THR A 18 -16.94 6.69 -26.91
C THR A 18 -16.72 5.65 -25.80
N ALA A 19 -15.56 5.72 -25.16
CA ALA A 19 -15.33 5.00 -23.92
C ALA A 19 -16.39 5.51 -22.94
N VAL A 20 -17.39 4.67 -22.68
CA VAL A 20 -18.35 4.90 -21.60
C VAL A 20 -17.49 5.00 -20.34
N ALA A 21 -17.42 6.18 -19.75
CA ALA A 21 -16.76 6.39 -18.47
C ALA A 21 -17.51 5.54 -17.43
N VAL A 22 -16.98 4.35 -17.16
CA VAL A 22 -17.47 3.51 -16.07
C VAL A 22 -17.18 4.29 -14.80
N ALA A 23 -18.20 4.60 -14.01
CA ALA A 23 -18.02 5.26 -12.72
C ALA A 23 -16.99 4.47 -11.90
N PRO A 24 -16.06 5.14 -11.20
CA PRO A 24 -15.05 4.44 -10.42
C PRO A 24 -15.74 3.56 -9.38
N LEU A 25 -15.35 2.28 -9.33
CA LEU A 25 -15.85 1.33 -8.34
C LEU A 25 -15.63 1.89 -6.94
N SER A 26 -16.60 1.73 -6.06
CA SER A 26 -16.47 2.12 -4.66
C SER A 26 -15.36 1.29 -3.97
N VAL A 27 -14.79 1.79 -2.89
CA VAL A 27 -13.83 1.04 -2.03
C VAL A 27 -14.41 -0.31 -1.64
N ARG A 28 -15.69 -0.34 -1.30
CA ARG A 28 -16.46 -1.55 -0.97
C ARG A 28 -16.46 -2.58 -2.10
N ASP A 29 -16.73 -2.17 -3.34
CA ASP A 29 -16.76 -3.09 -4.49
C ASP A 29 -15.36 -3.66 -4.76
N ARG A 30 -14.33 -2.86 -4.57
CA ARG A 30 -12.92 -3.25 -4.74
C ARG A 30 -12.46 -4.22 -3.65
N LEU A 31 -13.06 -4.20 -2.45
CA LEU A 31 -12.78 -5.11 -1.35
C LEU A 31 -13.64 -6.39 -1.37
N ALA A 32 -14.41 -6.64 -2.44
CA ALA A 32 -15.32 -7.79 -2.53
C ALA A 32 -14.62 -9.14 -2.28
N LYS A 33 -13.37 -9.33 -2.74
CA LYS A 33 -12.61 -10.55 -2.47
C LYS A 33 -12.17 -10.66 -1.01
N ALA A 34 -11.71 -9.57 -0.40
CA ALA A 34 -11.33 -9.54 1.01
C ALA A 34 -12.54 -9.86 1.90
N ARG A 35 -13.71 -9.31 1.55
CA ARG A 35 -14.98 -9.60 2.20
C ARG A 35 -15.37 -11.07 2.14
N SER A 36 -15.19 -11.73 0.99
CA SER A 36 -15.65 -13.12 0.77
C SER A 36 -15.08 -14.11 1.80
N SER A 37 -13.93 -13.83 2.39
CA SER A 37 -13.32 -14.68 3.42
C SER A 37 -14.07 -14.68 4.74
N LEU A 38 -14.73 -13.56 5.09
CA LEU A 38 -15.42 -13.40 6.37
C LEU A 38 -16.94 -13.47 6.26
N SER A 39 -17.52 -12.97 5.15
CA SER A 39 -18.99 -12.84 4.97
C SER A 39 -19.73 -14.16 5.08
N GLY A 40 -19.15 -15.26 4.58
CA GLY A 40 -19.77 -16.59 4.69
C GLY A 40 -19.95 -17.04 6.14
N ALA A 41 -18.92 -16.88 6.97
CA ALA A 41 -18.96 -17.21 8.39
C ALA A 41 -19.88 -16.27 9.16
N VAL A 42 -19.85 -14.97 8.87
CA VAL A 42 -20.77 -13.98 9.46
C VAL A 42 -22.22 -14.36 9.15
N GLY A 43 -22.55 -14.67 7.89
CA GLY A 43 -23.90 -15.09 7.49
C GLY A 43 -24.34 -16.40 8.15
N SER A 44 -23.45 -17.39 8.24
CA SER A 44 -23.70 -18.66 8.91
C SER A 44 -23.98 -18.46 10.42
N VAL A 45 -23.17 -17.68 11.10
CA VAL A 45 -23.32 -17.37 12.53
C VAL A 45 -24.63 -16.62 12.79
N LEU A 46 -24.96 -15.62 11.97
CA LEU A 46 -26.21 -14.87 12.08
C LEU A 46 -27.46 -15.75 11.87
N GLY A 47 -27.35 -16.83 11.09
CA GLY A 47 -28.44 -17.80 10.89
C GLY A 47 -28.66 -18.77 12.04
N ARG A 48 -27.81 -18.76 13.08
CA ARG A 48 -27.95 -19.66 14.25
C ARG A 48 -28.87 -19.08 15.33
N SER A 49 -29.44 -19.97 16.16
CA SER A 49 -30.24 -19.58 17.31
C SER A 49 -29.40 -19.25 18.55
N ASP A 50 -28.20 -19.83 18.65
CA ASP A 50 -27.33 -19.77 19.84
C ASP A 50 -25.87 -19.73 19.49
N ILE A 51 -25.04 -19.35 20.48
CA ILE A 51 -23.59 -19.34 20.40
C ILE A 51 -23.07 -20.63 21.02
N ASN A 52 -22.45 -21.48 20.20
CA ASN A 52 -21.92 -22.78 20.61
C ASN A 52 -20.47 -22.98 20.11
N ASP A 53 -19.84 -24.12 20.42
CA ASP A 53 -18.46 -24.40 20.06
C ASP A 53 -18.22 -24.35 18.54
N ALA A 54 -19.21 -24.78 17.73
CA ALA A 54 -19.11 -24.69 16.28
C ALA A 54 -19.08 -23.23 15.78
N THR A 55 -19.73 -22.30 16.49
CA THR A 55 -19.65 -20.84 16.18
C THR A 55 -18.23 -20.32 16.31
N TRP A 56 -17.54 -20.71 17.39
CA TRP A 56 -16.16 -20.27 17.63
C TRP A 56 -15.18 -20.82 16.62
N LEU A 57 -15.29 -22.11 16.29
CA LEU A 57 -14.46 -22.75 15.25
C LEU A 57 -14.63 -22.09 13.89
N GLU A 58 -15.86 -21.80 13.50
CA GLU A 58 -16.16 -21.16 12.21
C GLU A 58 -15.61 -19.73 12.12
N LEU A 59 -15.74 -18.95 13.20
CA LEU A 59 -15.17 -17.60 13.26
C LEU A 59 -13.64 -17.64 13.23
N GLU A 60 -13.01 -18.56 13.99
CA GLU A 60 -11.56 -18.72 13.99
C GLU A 60 -11.05 -19.08 12.60
N GLU A 61 -11.68 -20.06 11.94
CA GLU A 61 -11.29 -20.47 10.60
C GLU A 61 -11.46 -19.34 9.56
N ALA A 62 -12.51 -18.55 9.67
CA ALA A 62 -12.74 -17.41 8.80
C ALA A 62 -11.68 -16.31 9.00
N LEU A 63 -11.34 -15.97 10.24
CA LEU A 63 -10.29 -15.01 10.55
C LEU A 63 -8.91 -15.47 10.05
N LEU A 64 -8.60 -16.75 10.20
CA LEU A 64 -7.35 -17.34 9.70
C LEU A 64 -7.31 -17.36 8.16
N ARG A 65 -8.42 -17.71 7.49
CA ARG A 65 -8.53 -17.64 6.03
C ARG A 65 -8.37 -16.21 5.50
N ALA A 66 -8.85 -15.24 6.25
CA ALA A 66 -8.65 -13.82 5.92
C ALA A 66 -7.22 -13.32 6.18
N ASP A 67 -6.31 -14.14 6.70
CA ASP A 67 -4.93 -13.79 7.09
C ASP A 67 -4.83 -12.78 8.25
N VAL A 68 -5.80 -12.75 9.15
CA VAL A 68 -5.75 -11.93 10.38
C VAL A 68 -4.55 -12.32 11.28
N GLY A 69 -4.10 -13.57 11.16
CA GLY A 69 -3.03 -14.13 11.98
C GLY A 69 -3.54 -14.81 13.25
N VAL A 70 -2.87 -15.90 13.64
CA VAL A 70 -3.31 -16.77 14.76
C VAL A 70 -3.42 -15.98 16.07
N ARG A 71 -2.40 -15.19 16.41
CA ARG A 71 -2.37 -14.43 17.67
C ARG A 71 -3.50 -13.40 17.76
N VAL A 72 -3.73 -12.68 16.67
CA VAL A 72 -4.79 -11.66 16.63
C VAL A 72 -6.16 -12.32 16.70
N ALA A 73 -6.40 -13.38 15.94
CA ALA A 73 -7.64 -14.13 15.95
C ALA A 73 -7.94 -14.68 17.36
N GLN A 74 -6.98 -15.31 18.02
CA GLN A 74 -7.15 -15.82 19.39
C GLN A 74 -7.43 -14.72 20.40
N SER A 75 -6.76 -13.57 20.29
CA SER A 75 -7.00 -12.42 21.16
C SER A 75 -8.40 -11.87 20.99
N LEU A 76 -8.86 -11.69 19.74
CA LEU A 76 -10.21 -11.22 19.42
C LEU A 76 -11.29 -12.17 19.96
N LEU A 77 -11.18 -13.45 19.64
CA LEU A 77 -12.17 -14.44 20.04
C LEU A 77 -12.15 -14.71 21.56
N GLY A 78 -10.99 -14.74 22.20
CA GLY A 78 -10.86 -14.92 23.65
C GLY A 78 -11.54 -13.81 24.45
N ALA A 79 -11.40 -12.56 24.01
CA ALA A 79 -12.11 -11.43 24.62
C ALA A 79 -13.64 -11.59 24.49
N LEU A 80 -14.13 -12.03 23.31
CA LEU A 80 -15.55 -12.26 23.08
C LEU A 80 -16.08 -13.46 23.87
N GLN A 81 -15.33 -14.56 23.96
CA GLN A 81 -15.69 -15.72 24.78
C GLN A 81 -15.88 -15.32 26.25
N THR A 82 -15.03 -14.46 26.78
CA THR A 82 -15.15 -13.95 28.16
C THR A 82 -16.45 -13.19 28.35
N ARG A 83 -16.84 -12.33 27.41
CA ARG A 83 -18.07 -11.54 27.44
C ARG A 83 -19.32 -12.41 27.29
N VAL A 84 -19.27 -13.47 26.47
CA VAL A 84 -20.36 -14.45 26.35
C VAL A 84 -20.53 -15.23 27.67
N LYS A 85 -19.45 -15.67 28.31
CA LYS A 85 -19.49 -16.33 29.63
C LYS A 85 -20.05 -15.41 30.72
N ALA A 86 -19.74 -14.12 30.64
CA ALA A 86 -20.29 -13.09 31.54
C ALA A 86 -21.75 -12.71 31.22
N LYS A 87 -22.37 -13.30 30.18
CA LYS A 87 -23.72 -13.01 29.70
C LYS A 87 -23.91 -11.55 29.23
N GLU A 88 -22.87 -10.89 28.85
CA GLU A 88 -22.92 -9.56 28.20
C GLU A 88 -23.33 -9.69 26.72
N ILE A 89 -22.99 -10.83 26.10
CA ILE A 89 -23.34 -11.19 24.72
C ILE A 89 -24.17 -12.47 24.80
N ASN A 90 -25.41 -12.42 24.32
CA ASN A 90 -26.38 -13.52 24.46
C ASN A 90 -26.90 -14.05 23.12
N THR A 91 -26.69 -13.30 22.02
CA THR A 91 -27.18 -13.68 20.70
C THR A 91 -26.06 -13.65 19.64
N PRO A 92 -26.18 -14.46 18.57
CA PRO A 92 -25.23 -14.41 17.46
C PRO A 92 -25.07 -13.01 16.84
N ALA A 93 -26.15 -12.24 16.75
CA ALA A 93 -26.07 -10.86 16.23
C ALA A 93 -25.20 -9.96 17.12
N GLN A 94 -25.40 -10.01 18.45
CA GLN A 94 -24.55 -9.28 19.40
C GLN A 94 -23.07 -9.72 19.33
N LEU A 95 -22.81 -11.01 19.04
CA LEU A 95 -21.47 -11.53 18.88
C LEU A 95 -20.78 -10.93 17.64
N ILE A 96 -21.48 -10.90 16.51
CA ILE A 96 -20.93 -10.29 15.27
C ILE A 96 -20.71 -8.79 15.44
N ASP A 97 -21.63 -8.05 16.05
CA ASP A 97 -21.47 -6.62 16.34
C ASP A 97 -20.28 -6.37 17.26
N ALA A 98 -20.10 -7.21 18.28
CA ALA A 98 -18.96 -7.11 19.18
C ALA A 98 -17.63 -7.46 18.48
N LEU A 99 -17.60 -8.43 17.58
CA LEU A 99 -16.45 -8.76 16.76
C LEU A 99 -16.07 -7.57 15.87
N ARG A 100 -17.03 -7.00 15.14
CA ARG A 100 -16.85 -5.80 14.30
C ARG A 100 -16.28 -4.64 15.13
N SER A 101 -16.88 -4.37 16.29
CA SER A 101 -16.42 -3.30 17.19
C SER A 101 -15.00 -3.53 17.70
N ASN A 102 -14.64 -4.75 18.11
CA ASN A 102 -13.30 -5.09 18.57
C ASN A 102 -12.26 -4.96 17.44
N MET A 103 -12.58 -5.41 16.23
CA MET A 103 -11.72 -5.26 15.06
C MET A 103 -11.53 -3.79 14.72
N SER A 104 -12.60 -2.99 14.75
CA SER A 104 -12.52 -1.54 14.51
C SER A 104 -11.62 -0.86 15.55
N SER A 105 -11.79 -1.18 16.83
CA SER A 105 -10.99 -0.57 17.91
C SER A 105 -9.50 -0.86 17.84
N GLN A 106 -9.09 -1.99 17.23
CA GLN A 106 -7.67 -2.31 17.02
C GLN A 106 -6.99 -1.41 15.96
N LEU A 107 -7.77 -0.87 15.03
CA LEU A 107 -7.27 -0.01 13.95
C LEU A 107 -7.40 1.48 14.24
N VAL A 108 -8.09 1.86 15.32
CA VAL A 108 -8.31 3.27 15.70
C VAL A 108 -7.17 3.76 16.59
N GLY A 109 -6.87 5.05 16.53
CA GLY A 109 -5.95 5.74 17.46
C GLY A 109 -4.54 5.94 16.93
N THR A 110 -4.20 5.45 15.74
CA THR A 110 -2.90 5.70 15.11
C THR A 110 -3.05 6.70 13.97
N SER A 111 -2.19 7.74 13.94
CA SER A 111 -2.16 8.68 12.82
C SER A 111 -1.73 7.97 11.53
N ARG A 112 -2.52 8.17 10.48
CA ARG A 112 -2.27 7.60 9.14
C ARG A 112 -1.86 8.65 8.12
N ASP A 113 -1.72 9.89 8.57
CA ASP A 113 -1.27 10.97 7.70
C ASP A 113 0.14 10.70 7.20
N LEU A 114 0.40 11.05 5.95
CA LEU A 114 1.75 11.04 5.41
C LEU A 114 2.53 12.20 6.02
N ASN A 115 3.69 11.91 6.60
CA ASN A 115 4.48 12.90 7.32
C ASN A 115 5.16 13.86 6.35
N PHE A 116 4.58 15.06 6.23
CA PHE A 116 5.14 16.17 5.49
C PHE A 116 5.32 17.36 6.42
N GLU A 117 6.54 17.83 6.56
CA GLU A 117 6.90 18.97 7.41
C GLU A 117 7.09 20.21 6.53
N ALA A 118 6.27 21.23 6.74
CA ALA A 118 6.29 22.45 5.90
C ALA A 118 7.50 23.37 6.14
N ASN A 119 8.19 23.23 7.28
CA ASN A 119 9.25 24.15 7.71
C ASN A 119 10.61 23.45 7.89
N VAL A 120 10.92 22.43 7.08
CA VAL A 120 12.26 21.83 7.07
C VAL A 120 13.22 22.65 6.24
N ASP A 121 14.48 22.66 6.63
CA ASP A 121 15.55 23.20 5.79
C ASP A 121 15.88 22.21 4.67
N GLY A 122 15.35 22.47 3.46
CA GLY A 122 15.43 21.61 2.29
C GLY A 122 14.19 20.72 2.07
N PRO A 123 14.27 19.72 1.17
CA PRO A 123 13.13 18.87 0.82
C PRO A 123 12.76 17.88 1.92
N ASN A 124 11.48 17.53 2.02
CA ASN A 124 11.06 16.29 2.64
C ASN A 124 11.55 15.09 1.82
N ILE A 125 11.96 14.03 2.47
CA ILE A 125 12.43 12.82 1.79
C ILE A 125 11.56 11.65 2.23
N TRP A 126 10.89 11.01 1.27
CA TRP A 126 10.10 9.81 1.49
C TRP A 126 10.78 8.62 0.81
N LEU A 127 11.17 7.64 1.60
CA LEU A 127 11.82 6.42 1.12
C LEU A 127 10.78 5.32 0.89
N MET A 128 10.79 4.71 -0.30
CA MET A 128 9.95 3.56 -0.61
C MET A 128 10.79 2.28 -0.46
N VAL A 129 10.46 1.43 0.51
CA VAL A 129 11.18 0.18 0.78
C VAL A 129 10.24 -1.03 0.64
N GLY A 130 10.80 -2.22 0.46
CA GLY A 130 10.02 -3.47 0.31
C GLY A 130 10.60 -4.38 -0.76
N VAL A 131 10.06 -5.59 -0.87
CA VAL A 131 10.54 -6.61 -1.83
C VAL A 131 10.23 -6.27 -3.28
N ASN A 132 10.94 -6.90 -4.22
CA ASN A 132 10.64 -6.79 -5.65
C ASN A 132 9.23 -7.33 -5.95
N GLY A 133 8.51 -6.66 -6.85
CA GLY A 133 7.14 -7.02 -7.22
C GLY A 133 6.05 -6.57 -6.24
N ALA A 134 6.41 -6.01 -5.07
CA ALA A 134 5.42 -5.49 -4.13
C ALA A 134 4.70 -4.22 -4.62
N GLY A 135 5.17 -3.57 -5.69
CA GLY A 135 4.51 -2.38 -6.25
C GLY A 135 5.16 -1.04 -5.83
N LYS A 136 6.43 -1.03 -5.37
CA LYS A 136 7.14 0.20 -4.93
C LYS A 136 7.09 1.30 -5.98
N THR A 137 7.65 1.06 -7.16
CA THR A 137 7.75 2.03 -8.25
C THR A 137 6.37 2.55 -8.69
N THR A 138 5.37 1.67 -8.77
CA THR A 138 3.99 2.03 -9.11
C THR A 138 3.36 2.90 -8.02
N SER A 139 3.51 2.52 -6.74
CA SER A 139 2.99 3.30 -5.60
C SER A 139 3.65 4.67 -5.52
N LEU A 140 4.97 4.73 -5.75
CA LEU A 140 5.72 5.97 -5.78
C LEU A 140 5.19 6.94 -6.86
N GLY A 141 4.91 6.43 -8.07
CA GLY A 141 4.31 7.22 -9.14
C GLY A 141 2.93 7.77 -8.80
N LYS A 142 2.07 6.94 -8.17
CA LYS A 142 0.74 7.37 -7.72
C LYS A 142 0.82 8.39 -6.58
N ILE A 143 1.71 8.20 -5.61
CA ILE A 143 1.96 9.17 -4.54
C ILE A 143 2.43 10.51 -5.13
N ALA A 144 3.34 10.50 -6.10
CA ALA A 144 3.79 11.72 -6.74
C ALA A 144 2.65 12.51 -7.37
N ALA A 145 1.76 11.84 -8.11
CA ALA A 145 0.60 12.49 -8.69
C ALA A 145 -0.31 13.13 -7.63
N GLN A 146 -0.54 12.42 -6.51
CA GLN A 146 -1.32 12.95 -5.39
C GLN A 146 -0.65 14.18 -4.76
N GLN A 147 0.68 14.13 -4.54
CA GLN A 147 1.39 15.25 -3.93
C GLN A 147 1.44 16.47 -4.85
N ILE A 148 1.56 16.28 -6.15
CA ILE A 148 1.50 17.35 -7.15
C ILE A 148 0.08 17.95 -7.21
N ALA A 149 -0.96 17.12 -7.13
CA ALA A 149 -2.34 17.59 -7.07
C ALA A 149 -2.61 18.43 -5.80
N LEU A 150 -1.86 18.22 -4.73
CA LEU A 150 -1.87 19.04 -3.51
C LEU A 150 -1.03 20.33 -3.66
N GLY A 151 -0.47 20.61 -4.83
CA GLY A 151 0.34 21.80 -5.12
C GLY A 151 1.80 21.71 -4.73
N ARG A 152 2.32 20.52 -4.39
CA ARG A 152 3.72 20.31 -4.03
C ARG A 152 4.58 20.05 -5.26
N THR A 153 5.80 20.53 -5.24
CA THR A 153 6.82 20.16 -6.24
C THR A 153 7.49 18.86 -5.83
N VAL A 154 7.66 17.93 -6.79
CA VAL A 154 8.13 16.57 -6.50
C VAL A 154 9.30 16.20 -7.42
N LEU A 155 10.33 15.57 -6.84
CA LEU A 155 11.44 14.94 -7.54
C LEU A 155 11.48 13.45 -7.18
N MET A 156 11.56 12.58 -8.19
CA MET A 156 11.78 11.16 -8.02
C MET A 156 13.26 10.81 -8.13
N ALA A 157 13.79 10.03 -7.19
CA ALA A 157 15.17 9.53 -7.22
C ALA A 157 15.16 8.01 -7.52
N ALA A 158 15.77 7.60 -8.64
CA ALA A 158 15.79 6.21 -9.12
C ALA A 158 16.89 5.39 -8.42
N GLY A 159 16.68 5.06 -7.13
CA GLY A 159 17.66 4.31 -6.35
C GLY A 159 17.64 2.78 -6.59
N ASP A 160 16.74 2.20 -7.36
CA ASP A 160 16.85 0.81 -7.85
C ASP A 160 17.75 0.77 -9.09
N THR A 161 19.05 0.94 -8.89
CA THR A 161 20.07 0.99 -9.96
C THR A 161 20.39 -0.37 -10.56
N PHE A 162 19.98 -1.46 -9.92
CA PHE A 162 20.28 -2.82 -10.35
C PHE A 162 19.33 -3.36 -11.44
N ARG A 163 18.24 -2.67 -11.68
CA ARG A 163 17.22 -3.05 -12.65
C ARG A 163 17.04 -1.93 -13.68
N ALA A 164 17.62 -2.09 -14.87
CA ALA A 164 17.48 -1.10 -15.95
C ALA A 164 16.01 -0.71 -16.21
N ALA A 165 15.12 -1.71 -16.29
CA ALA A 165 13.70 -1.48 -16.48
C ALA A 165 13.03 -0.70 -15.33
N ALA A 166 13.57 -0.73 -14.10
CA ALA A 166 12.99 0.04 -12.98
C ALA A 166 13.19 1.55 -13.18
N GLY A 167 14.39 1.97 -13.65
CA GLY A 167 14.66 3.36 -13.96
C GLY A 167 13.82 3.89 -15.11
N GLU A 168 13.55 3.08 -16.13
CA GLU A 168 12.67 3.44 -17.25
C GLU A 168 11.20 3.54 -16.80
N GLN A 169 10.75 2.56 -15.99
CA GLN A 169 9.41 2.58 -15.42
C GLN A 169 9.20 3.82 -14.55
N LEU A 170 10.18 4.19 -13.73
CA LEU A 170 10.10 5.39 -12.90
C LEU A 170 10.07 6.66 -13.74
N SER A 171 10.82 6.72 -14.88
CA SER A 171 10.75 7.85 -15.82
C SER A 171 9.37 8.01 -16.42
N THR A 172 8.73 6.91 -16.81
CA THR A 172 7.34 6.94 -17.31
C THR A 172 6.37 7.47 -16.24
N TRP A 173 6.55 7.09 -14.98
CA TRP A 173 5.74 7.63 -13.89
C TRP A 173 6.01 9.12 -13.64
N ALA A 174 7.27 9.57 -13.73
CA ALA A 174 7.62 10.97 -13.60
C ALA A 174 6.95 11.83 -14.68
N GLU A 175 7.00 11.40 -15.93
CA GLU A 175 6.31 12.06 -17.03
C GLU A 175 4.79 12.12 -16.82
N ARG A 176 4.17 11.02 -16.42
CA ARG A 176 2.71 10.93 -16.21
C ARG A 176 2.23 11.76 -15.02
N SER A 177 3.03 11.88 -13.96
CA SER A 177 2.68 12.64 -12.76
C SER A 177 3.07 14.12 -12.85
N GLY A 178 3.98 14.49 -13.77
CA GLY A 178 4.58 15.83 -13.84
C GLY A 178 5.72 16.04 -12.83
N ALA A 179 6.26 14.96 -12.24
CA ALA A 179 7.39 15.03 -11.34
C ALA A 179 8.71 15.16 -12.10
N GLN A 180 9.72 15.76 -11.45
CA GLN A 180 11.10 15.69 -11.94
C GLN A 180 11.73 14.35 -11.58
N ILE A 181 12.83 13.96 -12.27
CA ILE A 181 13.51 12.69 -12.01
C ILE A 181 15.04 12.88 -12.01
N VAL A 182 15.71 12.17 -11.09
CA VAL A 182 17.16 11.96 -11.06
C VAL A 182 17.43 10.47 -11.18
N ARG A 183 18.33 10.11 -12.11
CA ARG A 183 18.76 8.74 -12.40
C ARG A 183 20.28 8.65 -12.32
N GLY A 184 20.77 7.54 -11.78
CA GLY A 184 22.18 7.17 -11.86
C GLY A 184 22.48 6.24 -13.04
N ALA A 185 23.76 5.92 -13.21
CA ALA A 185 24.18 4.87 -14.13
C ALA A 185 23.65 3.49 -13.64
N GLU A 186 23.39 2.58 -14.58
CA GLU A 186 23.05 1.20 -14.27
C GLU A 186 24.17 0.54 -13.45
N GLY A 187 23.81 -0.16 -12.37
CA GLY A 187 24.75 -0.75 -11.42
C GLY A 187 25.50 0.25 -10.53
N GLY A 188 25.17 1.55 -10.61
CA GLY A 188 25.72 2.57 -9.74
C GLY A 188 25.29 2.42 -8.27
N ASP A 189 25.93 3.18 -7.37
CA ASP A 189 25.59 3.16 -5.94
C ASP A 189 24.21 3.81 -5.71
N PRO A 190 23.20 3.08 -5.21
CA PRO A 190 21.87 3.61 -4.89
C PRO A 190 21.90 4.83 -3.98
N SER A 191 22.82 4.84 -3.01
CA SER A 191 22.94 5.93 -2.05
C SER A 191 23.38 7.23 -2.72
N SER A 192 24.27 7.15 -3.73
CA SER A 192 24.73 8.31 -4.48
C SER A 192 23.59 8.93 -5.29
N VAL A 193 22.77 8.11 -5.95
CA VAL A 193 21.62 8.59 -6.75
C VAL A 193 20.61 9.33 -5.86
N ILE A 194 20.33 8.79 -4.68
CA ILE A 194 19.40 9.43 -3.73
C ILE A 194 20.00 10.73 -3.19
N PHE A 195 21.29 10.73 -2.86
CA PHE A 195 21.99 11.95 -2.43
C PHE A 195 21.95 13.04 -3.50
N ASP A 196 22.27 12.70 -4.75
CA ASP A 196 22.20 13.63 -5.88
C ASP A 196 20.78 14.16 -6.10
N GLY A 197 19.76 13.30 -5.92
CA GLY A 197 18.36 13.68 -5.94
C GLY A 197 18.02 14.71 -4.86
N VAL A 198 18.47 14.51 -3.63
CA VAL A 198 18.25 15.43 -2.51
C VAL A 198 18.96 16.76 -2.76
N GLN A 199 20.22 16.75 -3.20
CA GLN A 199 20.97 17.97 -3.54
C GLN A 199 20.31 18.75 -4.69
N SER A 200 19.86 18.02 -5.72
CA SER A 200 19.14 18.61 -6.85
C SER A 200 17.83 19.24 -6.41
N ALA A 201 17.08 18.57 -5.54
CA ALA A 201 15.83 19.08 -4.99
C ALA A 201 16.04 20.34 -4.15
N HIS A 202 17.03 20.34 -3.27
CA HIS A 202 17.37 21.50 -2.45
C HIS A 202 17.75 22.71 -3.32
N SER A 203 18.63 22.54 -4.32
CA SER A 203 19.07 23.62 -5.19
C SER A 203 17.97 24.22 -6.07
N ARG A 204 16.87 23.48 -6.27
CA ARG A 204 15.70 23.88 -7.08
C ARG A 204 14.49 24.25 -6.24
N ASN A 205 14.60 24.27 -4.91
CA ASN A 205 13.50 24.50 -3.97
C ASN A 205 12.32 23.56 -4.21
N ILE A 206 12.59 22.27 -4.37
CA ILE A 206 11.58 21.22 -4.50
C ILE A 206 11.15 20.77 -3.10
N ASP A 207 9.84 20.62 -2.88
CA ASP A 207 9.26 20.32 -1.57
C ASP A 207 9.48 18.89 -1.12
N LEU A 208 9.47 17.92 -2.08
CA LEU A 208 9.45 16.50 -1.78
C LEU A 208 10.35 15.69 -2.72
N VAL A 209 11.23 14.87 -2.15
CA VAL A 209 11.97 13.80 -2.84
C VAL A 209 11.30 12.46 -2.55
N LEU A 210 10.88 11.75 -3.59
CA LEU A 210 10.39 10.37 -3.53
C LEU A 210 11.50 9.44 -4.02
N ALA A 211 12.07 8.64 -3.13
CA ALA A 211 13.18 7.75 -3.44
C ALA A 211 12.71 6.30 -3.60
N ASP A 212 12.83 5.76 -4.82
CA ASP A 212 12.65 4.32 -5.08
C ASP A 212 13.92 3.56 -4.65
N THR A 213 13.76 2.38 -4.08
CA THR A 213 14.88 1.55 -3.62
C THR A 213 14.84 0.14 -4.19
N ALA A 214 15.97 -0.54 -4.24
CA ALA A 214 16.06 -1.95 -4.56
C ALA A 214 15.28 -2.81 -3.55
N GLY A 215 14.82 -3.99 -4.00
CA GLY A 215 14.04 -4.92 -3.16
C GLY A 215 14.47 -6.38 -3.31
N ARG A 216 15.75 -6.65 -3.56
CA ARG A 216 16.28 -8.01 -3.81
C ARG A 216 16.51 -8.77 -2.51
N LEU A 217 15.50 -9.49 -2.03
CA LEU A 217 15.59 -10.22 -0.77
C LEU A 217 16.50 -11.46 -0.84
N GLN A 218 16.86 -11.97 -2.03
CA GLN A 218 17.71 -13.15 -2.19
C GLN A 218 19.15 -12.95 -1.66
N SER A 219 19.60 -11.70 -1.52
CA SER A 219 20.87 -11.32 -0.88
C SER A 219 20.61 -10.56 0.42
N ASN A 220 19.87 -11.15 1.33
CA ASN A 220 19.20 -10.53 2.48
C ASN A 220 20.10 -9.60 3.32
N THR A 221 21.29 -10.07 3.70
CA THR A 221 22.21 -9.29 4.55
C THR A 221 22.70 -8.02 3.83
N ASN A 222 22.98 -8.13 2.55
CA ASN A 222 23.51 -7.03 1.75
C ASN A 222 22.44 -5.95 1.49
N LEU A 223 21.19 -6.36 1.22
CA LEU A 223 20.08 -5.41 1.00
C LEU A 223 19.80 -4.57 2.24
N MET A 224 19.72 -5.16 3.43
CA MET A 224 19.43 -4.44 4.66
C MET A 224 20.54 -3.45 5.02
N GLU A 225 21.80 -3.81 4.79
CA GLU A 225 22.94 -2.90 4.96
C GLU A 225 22.91 -1.76 3.94
N GLU A 226 22.54 -2.06 2.68
CA GLU A 226 22.38 -1.06 1.63
C GLU A 226 21.27 -0.06 1.98
N LEU A 227 20.12 -0.53 2.45
CA LEU A 227 19.01 0.33 2.87
C LEU A 227 19.37 1.21 4.08
N ARG A 228 20.11 0.66 5.06
CA ARG A 228 20.65 1.47 6.18
C ARG A 228 21.60 2.55 5.66
N LYS A 229 22.43 2.22 4.67
CA LYS A 229 23.33 3.19 4.02
C LYS A 229 22.53 4.26 3.28
N VAL A 230 21.53 3.87 2.47
CA VAL A 230 20.64 4.78 1.74
C VAL A 230 20.01 5.78 2.70
N ARG A 231 19.36 5.31 3.77
CA ARG A 231 18.73 6.17 4.76
C ARG A 231 19.73 7.15 5.37
N ARG A 232 20.85 6.64 5.87
CA ARG A 232 21.89 7.48 6.48
C ARG A 232 22.46 8.52 5.53
N VAL A 233 22.58 8.19 4.24
CA VAL A 233 23.10 9.12 3.22
C VAL A 233 22.04 10.16 2.87
N ALA A 234 20.76 9.77 2.77
CA ALA A 234 19.67 10.71 2.56
C ALA A 234 19.59 11.76 3.69
N GLU A 235 19.82 11.35 4.94
CA GLU A 235 19.82 12.24 6.11
C GLU A 235 21.08 13.15 6.20
N LYS A 236 22.14 12.88 5.42
CA LYS A 236 23.35 13.75 5.34
C LYS A 236 23.19 14.90 4.36
N GLY A 237 22.24 14.84 3.46
CA GLY A 237 21.94 15.88 2.49
C GLY A 237 21.23 17.08 3.14
N ALA A 238 20.95 18.07 2.31
CA ALA A 238 20.13 19.21 2.71
C ALA A 238 18.64 18.81 2.59
N GLY A 239 18.13 18.09 3.58
CA GLY A 239 16.74 17.63 3.62
C GLY A 239 16.50 16.74 4.83
N LYS A 240 15.24 16.33 5.03
CA LYS A 240 14.84 15.49 6.16
C LYS A 240 14.08 14.26 5.68
N VAL A 241 14.46 13.07 6.16
CA VAL A 241 13.66 11.85 5.97
C VAL A 241 12.47 11.94 6.92
N THR A 242 11.32 12.34 6.40
CA THR A 242 10.08 12.50 7.15
C THR A 242 9.18 11.28 7.06
N GLU A 243 9.36 10.43 6.02
CA GLU A 243 8.55 9.23 5.83
C GLU A 243 9.40 8.07 5.28
N VAL A 244 9.18 6.87 5.81
CA VAL A 244 9.69 5.62 5.24
C VAL A 244 8.50 4.68 5.05
N LEU A 245 8.11 4.47 3.81
CA LEU A 245 6.95 3.68 3.42
C LEU A 245 7.36 2.27 3.02
N LEU A 246 6.93 1.29 3.79
CA LEU A 246 7.10 -0.12 3.47
C LEU A 246 5.95 -0.58 2.56
N VAL A 247 6.30 -1.01 1.35
CA VAL A 247 5.32 -1.53 0.39
C VAL A 247 5.21 -3.04 0.53
N ILE A 248 3.99 -3.50 0.85
CA ILE A 248 3.64 -4.91 1.03
C ILE A 248 2.55 -5.28 0.02
N ASP A 249 2.72 -6.42 -0.63
CA ASP A 249 1.70 -7.04 -1.47
C ASP A 249 0.73 -7.84 -0.59
N ALA A 250 -0.54 -7.46 -0.54
CA ALA A 250 -1.57 -8.11 0.28
C ALA A 250 -1.76 -9.60 -0.08
N THR A 251 -1.43 -10.01 -1.31
CA THR A 251 -1.56 -11.42 -1.74
C THR A 251 -0.56 -12.35 -1.07
N THR A 252 0.56 -11.81 -0.54
CA THR A 252 1.61 -12.59 0.13
C THR A 252 1.22 -13.03 1.54
N GLY A 253 0.26 -12.37 2.17
CA GLY A 253 -0.23 -12.71 3.50
C GLY A 253 0.87 -12.72 4.55
N GLN A 254 0.84 -13.68 5.47
CA GLN A 254 1.79 -13.81 6.59
C GLN A 254 3.27 -13.86 6.16
N ASN A 255 3.58 -14.33 4.95
CA ASN A 255 4.96 -14.29 4.44
C ASN A 255 5.46 -12.85 4.23
N GLY A 256 4.59 -11.95 3.82
CA GLY A 256 4.90 -10.51 3.72
C GLY A 256 5.23 -9.88 5.07
N LEU A 257 4.55 -10.32 6.13
CA LEU A 257 4.76 -9.81 7.48
C LEU A 257 6.17 -10.14 8.03
N GLN A 258 6.65 -11.37 7.78
CA GLN A 258 8.00 -11.75 8.21
C GLN A 258 9.08 -10.89 7.51
N GLN A 259 8.89 -10.61 6.21
CA GLN A 259 9.77 -9.72 5.47
C GLN A 259 9.72 -8.29 6.02
N ALA A 260 8.52 -7.81 6.32
CA ALA A 260 8.28 -6.47 6.83
C ALA A 260 9.07 -6.16 8.11
N ARG A 261 9.23 -7.12 9.02
CA ARG A 261 10.04 -6.97 10.25
C ARG A 261 11.50 -6.59 9.92
N GLN A 262 12.12 -7.26 8.94
CA GLN A 262 13.50 -6.99 8.56
C GLN A 262 13.68 -5.58 7.99
N PHE A 263 12.75 -5.13 7.12
CA PHE A 263 12.76 -3.77 6.60
C PHE A 263 12.57 -2.74 7.71
N THR A 264 11.68 -3.01 8.66
CA THR A 264 11.40 -2.11 9.79
C THR A 264 12.64 -1.90 10.67
N GLU A 265 13.35 -2.99 11.00
CA GLU A 265 14.60 -2.92 11.77
C GLU A 265 15.72 -2.18 11.01
N ALA A 266 15.76 -2.32 9.69
CA ALA A 266 16.80 -1.70 8.87
C ALA A 266 16.57 -0.20 8.62
N THR A 267 15.30 0.23 8.44
CA THR A 267 14.98 1.55 7.89
C THR A 267 14.07 2.41 8.75
N GLN A 268 13.63 1.92 9.92
CA GLN A 268 12.69 2.62 10.81
C GLN A 268 11.42 3.06 10.03
N VAL A 269 10.69 2.09 9.53
CA VAL A 269 9.45 2.29 8.77
C VAL A 269 8.44 3.11 9.57
N THR A 270 7.83 4.11 8.94
CA THR A 270 6.85 5.01 9.56
C THR A 270 5.41 4.70 9.14
N GLY A 271 5.24 3.96 8.04
CA GLY A 271 3.93 3.57 7.53
C GLY A 271 4.02 2.47 6.48
N VAL A 272 2.89 1.82 6.24
CA VAL A 272 2.77 0.75 5.24
C VAL A 272 1.88 1.20 4.09
N VAL A 273 2.31 0.86 2.87
CA VAL A 273 1.50 0.89 1.65
C VAL A 273 1.13 -0.56 1.32
N LEU A 274 -0.14 -0.91 1.48
CA LEU A 274 -0.64 -2.25 1.21
C LEU A 274 -1.22 -2.30 -0.21
N THR A 275 -0.54 -2.96 -1.13
CA THR A 275 -0.91 -3.04 -2.55
C THR A 275 -1.75 -4.29 -2.86
N LYS A 276 -2.43 -4.29 -4.01
CA LYS A 276 -3.19 -5.42 -4.57
C LYS A 276 -4.28 -5.96 -3.65
N LEU A 277 -4.84 -5.09 -2.83
CA LEU A 277 -5.88 -5.48 -1.87
C LEU A 277 -7.19 -5.86 -2.56
N ASP A 278 -7.50 -5.27 -3.72
CA ASP A 278 -8.61 -5.61 -4.61
C ASP A 278 -8.56 -7.04 -5.15
N GLY A 279 -7.36 -7.55 -5.34
CA GLY A 279 -7.09 -8.91 -5.81
C GLY A 279 -7.04 -9.98 -4.72
N SER A 280 -7.04 -9.58 -3.44
CA SER A 280 -6.71 -10.45 -2.30
C SER A 280 -7.93 -10.82 -1.46
N ALA A 281 -8.05 -12.11 -1.14
CA ALA A 281 -8.96 -12.60 -0.08
C ALA A 281 -8.35 -12.44 1.33
N LYS A 282 -7.13 -11.89 1.44
CA LYS A 282 -6.31 -11.82 2.65
C LYS A 282 -6.30 -10.41 3.27
N GLY A 283 -7.45 -9.72 3.25
CA GLY A 283 -7.57 -8.38 3.81
C GLY A 283 -7.22 -8.26 5.29
N GLY A 284 -7.36 -9.36 6.04
CA GLY A 284 -7.01 -9.41 7.47
C GLY A 284 -5.53 -9.19 7.79
N ILE A 285 -4.64 -9.24 6.78
CA ILE A 285 -3.21 -8.91 6.95
C ILE A 285 -3.01 -7.51 7.54
N VAL A 286 -3.94 -6.58 7.36
CA VAL A 286 -3.92 -5.24 7.97
C VAL A 286 -3.79 -5.36 9.49
N PHE A 287 -4.58 -6.23 10.12
CA PHE A 287 -4.54 -6.45 11.58
C PHE A 287 -3.21 -7.01 12.04
N ALA A 288 -2.68 -8.01 11.30
CA ALA A 288 -1.39 -8.60 11.62
C ALA A 288 -0.25 -7.57 11.51
N ILE A 289 -0.25 -6.73 10.47
CA ILE A 289 0.74 -5.66 10.28
C ILE A 289 0.69 -4.69 11.47
N GLU A 290 -0.47 -4.14 11.80
CA GLU A 290 -0.59 -3.11 12.83
C GLU A 290 -0.35 -3.66 14.24
N THR A 291 -0.81 -4.89 14.52
CA THR A 291 -0.64 -5.50 15.84
C THR A 291 0.78 -6.03 16.05
N GLU A 292 1.40 -6.64 15.04
CA GLU A 292 2.70 -7.29 15.20
C GLU A 292 3.89 -6.37 14.91
N LEU A 293 3.73 -5.39 14.03
CA LEU A 293 4.78 -4.43 13.68
C LEU A 293 4.60 -3.08 14.38
N ALA A 294 3.43 -2.80 14.93
CA ALA A 294 3.03 -1.50 15.49
C ALA A 294 3.24 -0.34 14.50
N ILE A 295 3.01 -0.60 13.20
CA ILE A 295 3.17 0.37 12.11
C ILE A 295 1.83 0.55 11.42
N PRO A 296 1.34 1.80 11.24
CA PRO A 296 0.05 2.02 10.60
C PRO A 296 0.08 1.68 9.09
N VAL A 297 -0.98 1.06 8.61
CA VAL A 297 -1.28 1.05 7.19
C VAL A 297 -1.79 2.45 6.83
N LYS A 298 -1.06 3.18 6.00
CA LYS A 298 -1.38 4.56 5.59
C LYS A 298 -2.09 4.63 4.25
N LEU A 299 -1.66 3.77 3.31
CA LEU A 299 -2.19 3.76 1.94
C LEU A 299 -2.55 2.33 1.54
N VAL A 300 -3.60 2.21 0.72
CA VAL A 300 -4.03 0.94 0.13
C VAL A 300 -4.18 1.08 -1.39
N GLY A 301 -3.62 0.11 -2.12
CA GLY A 301 -3.77 -0.05 -3.56
C GLY A 301 -4.96 -0.94 -3.87
N LEU A 302 -5.93 -0.38 -4.59
CA LEU A 302 -7.22 -0.98 -4.92
C LEU A 302 -7.38 -1.17 -6.44
N GLY A 303 -6.30 -1.14 -7.21
CA GLY A 303 -6.31 -1.30 -8.67
C GLY A 303 -5.09 -0.67 -9.34
N GLU A 304 -5.14 -0.60 -10.69
CA GLU A 304 -3.98 -0.24 -11.52
C GLU A 304 -3.96 1.22 -11.96
N THR A 305 -5.09 1.95 -11.88
CA THR A 305 -5.14 3.36 -12.31
C THR A 305 -4.40 4.28 -11.35
N ILE A 306 -4.10 5.50 -11.77
CA ILE A 306 -3.34 6.47 -10.97
C ILE A 306 -4.07 6.84 -9.67
N ASP A 307 -5.40 6.79 -9.68
CA ASP A 307 -6.28 7.14 -8.56
C ASP A 307 -6.57 5.95 -7.63
N ASP A 308 -6.07 4.74 -7.97
CA ASP A 308 -6.35 3.51 -7.21
C ASP A 308 -5.41 3.30 -5.99
N LEU A 309 -4.68 4.30 -5.59
CA LEU A 309 -3.95 4.33 -4.33
C LEU A 309 -4.63 5.36 -3.42
N VAL A 310 -5.26 4.90 -2.35
CA VAL A 310 -6.06 5.75 -1.47
C VAL A 310 -5.54 5.71 -0.03
N LEU A 311 -5.85 6.76 0.75
CA LEU A 311 -5.62 6.73 2.20
C LEU A 311 -6.44 5.61 2.82
N PHE A 312 -5.82 4.85 3.73
CA PHE A 312 -6.52 3.77 4.42
C PHE A 312 -7.50 4.35 5.45
N ASN A 313 -8.78 4.01 5.27
CA ASN A 313 -9.84 4.33 6.21
C ASN A 313 -10.26 3.07 6.97
N PRO A 314 -9.94 2.95 8.28
CA PRO A 314 -10.31 1.77 9.07
C PRO A 314 -11.81 1.50 9.11
N THR A 315 -12.64 2.54 9.21
CA THR A 315 -14.09 2.38 9.28
C THR A 315 -14.65 1.80 7.99
N GLU A 316 -14.31 2.41 6.85
CA GLU A 316 -14.75 1.91 5.53
C GLU A 316 -14.25 0.49 5.26
N PHE A 317 -13.02 0.17 5.70
CA PHE A 317 -12.45 -1.15 5.55
C PHE A 317 -13.21 -2.20 6.37
N ILE A 318 -13.49 -1.92 7.65
CA ILE A 318 -14.27 -2.81 8.52
C ILE A 318 -15.68 -3.00 7.98
N ASP A 319 -16.33 -1.90 7.59
CA ASP A 319 -17.69 -1.96 7.03
C ASP A 319 -17.72 -2.85 5.79
N ALA A 320 -16.75 -2.68 4.89
CA ALA A 320 -16.64 -3.51 3.71
C ALA A 320 -16.38 -5.01 4.00
N LEU A 321 -15.77 -5.37 5.12
CA LEU A 321 -15.52 -6.77 5.50
C LEU A 321 -16.77 -7.48 6.04
N PHE A 322 -17.68 -6.74 6.72
CA PHE A 322 -18.84 -7.32 7.42
C PHE A 322 -20.17 -7.21 6.65
N GLU A 323 -20.25 -6.39 5.62
CA GLU A 323 -21.43 -6.23 4.77
C GLU A 323 -21.46 -7.21 3.59
#